data_fbc6bf2801d96d1168f55cb6b109d631
#
_entry.id   fbc6bf2801d96d1168f55cb6b109d631
#
_cell.length_a   1.000
_cell.length_b   1.000
_cell.length_c   1.000
_cell.angle_alpha   90.00
_cell.angle_beta   90.00
_cell.angle_gamma   90.00
#
_symmetry.space_group_name_H-M   'P 1'
#
loop_
_entity.id
_entity.type
_entity.pdbx_description
1 polymer ?
#
loop_
_entity_poly.entity_id
_entity_poly.type
_entity_poly.pdbx_seq_one_letter_code
_entity_poly.pdbx_strand_id
1 'polypeptide(L)'
;YLIGSRKEEFVDKHGAMDALFPKIRYQLYRQPNWMRPKGFDKGRHDNYMRLINPENGNYIKGEANNRFFGTGGRYKAVFLDEYAKWQNTDEEAWQSLSDATPCKIPVSSAMGRNNQFYKLRNGEAGYIEKTKIHWKKHPLKDKTWYNAEKKRRSPQDLASEIDIDYTASISNKAYESFNYSTHVTDQDIYISE
;
A
#
# COMPACT_ATOMS: atom_id res chain seq x y z
N TYR A 1 2.29 -10.79 13.94
CA TYR A 1 1.99 -9.84 12.87
C TYR A 1 2.49 -10.38 11.54
N LEU A 2 1.80 -10.03 10.44
CA LEU A 2 2.27 -10.29 9.07
C LEU A 2 2.40 -8.94 8.37
N ILE A 3 3.48 -8.78 7.61
CA ILE A 3 3.69 -7.61 6.76
C ILE A 3 4.01 -8.06 5.35
N GLY A 4 3.45 -7.41 4.35
CA GLY A 4 3.69 -7.76 2.97
C GLY A 4 3.79 -6.57 2.05
N SER A 5 4.45 -6.75 0.91
CA SER A 5 4.52 -5.79 -0.17
C SER A 5 4.47 -6.51 -1.52
N ARG A 6 4.38 -5.75 -2.60
CA ARG A 6 4.19 -6.26 -3.97
C ARG A 6 5.29 -7.22 -4.45
N LYS A 7 6.50 -7.15 -3.89
CA LYS A 7 7.65 -8.00 -4.21
C LYS A 7 8.46 -8.30 -2.97
N GLU A 8 9.16 -9.42 -2.96
CA GLU A 8 10.02 -9.88 -1.88
C GLU A 8 11.09 -8.87 -1.49
N GLU A 9 11.73 -8.25 -2.48
CA GLU A 9 12.76 -7.23 -2.27
C GLU A 9 12.26 -5.96 -1.55
N PHE A 10 10.95 -5.66 -1.61
CA PHE A 10 10.34 -4.57 -0.85
C PHE A 10 9.89 -5.00 0.55
N VAL A 11 9.78 -6.29 0.80
CA VAL A 11 9.52 -6.81 2.15
C VAL A 11 10.82 -6.88 2.93
N ASP A 12 11.81 -7.61 2.43
CA ASP A 12 13.10 -7.76 3.11
C ASP A 12 14.27 -7.87 2.12
N LYS A 13 15.12 -6.87 2.11
CA LYS A 13 16.36 -6.85 1.32
C LYS A 13 17.46 -6.21 2.16
N HIS A 14 18.50 -6.97 2.42
CA HIS A 14 19.63 -6.48 3.22
C HIS A 14 20.22 -5.18 2.64
N GLY A 15 20.36 -4.17 3.49
CA GLY A 15 20.93 -2.87 3.12
C GLY A 15 19.99 -1.93 2.36
N ALA A 16 18.82 -2.37 1.94
CA ALA A 16 17.85 -1.54 1.20
C ALA A 16 16.86 -0.88 2.15
N MET A 17 17.04 0.41 2.46
CA MET A 17 16.18 1.17 3.37
C MET A 17 14.78 1.49 2.81
N ASP A 18 14.50 1.16 1.59
CA ASP A 18 13.18 1.20 0.96
C ASP A 18 12.32 -0.03 1.31
N ALA A 19 12.92 -1.15 1.69
CA ALA A 19 12.22 -2.34 2.14
C ALA A 19 11.67 -2.21 3.59
N LEU A 20 10.64 -3.01 3.91
CA LEU A 20 9.92 -2.94 5.20
C LEU A 20 10.79 -3.40 6.37
N PHE A 21 11.39 -4.59 6.31
CA PHE A 21 12.22 -5.13 7.40
C PHE A 21 13.44 -4.27 7.73
N PRO A 22 14.21 -3.77 6.77
CA PRO A 22 15.31 -2.82 7.06
C PRO A 22 14.86 -1.59 7.84
N LYS A 23 13.68 -1.03 7.55
CA LYS A 23 13.11 0.09 8.32
C LYS A 23 12.78 -0.31 9.75
N ILE A 24 12.18 -1.50 9.95
CA ILE A 24 11.86 -2.03 11.29
C ILE A 24 13.14 -2.29 12.07
N ARG A 25 14.15 -2.94 11.45
CA ARG A 25 15.47 -3.20 12.06
C ARG A 25 16.17 -1.90 12.46
N TYR A 26 16.12 -0.90 11.57
CA TYR A 26 16.69 0.42 11.84
C TYR A 26 16.10 1.03 13.11
N GLN A 27 14.78 0.98 13.27
CA GLN A 27 14.12 1.47 14.48
C GLN A 27 14.48 0.61 15.70
N LEU A 28 14.40 -0.71 15.60
CA LEU A 28 14.68 -1.63 16.69
C LEU A 28 16.11 -1.46 17.24
N TYR A 29 17.11 -1.38 16.36
CA TYR A 29 18.52 -1.30 16.78
C TYR A 29 18.93 0.05 17.34
N ARG A 30 18.18 1.11 17.06
CA ARG A 30 18.41 2.45 17.61
C ARG A 30 17.67 2.74 18.91
N GLN A 31 16.77 1.86 19.29
CA GLN A 31 16.10 2.00 20.59
C GLN A 31 17.08 1.79 21.74
N PRO A 32 16.94 2.52 22.86
CA PRO A 32 17.70 2.24 24.07
C PRO A 32 17.38 0.83 24.58
N ASN A 33 18.33 0.22 25.30
CA ASN A 33 18.25 -1.17 25.72
C ASN A 33 16.96 -1.52 26.52
N TRP A 34 16.46 -0.57 27.31
CA TRP A 34 15.24 -0.78 28.10
C TRP A 34 13.95 -0.84 27.26
N MET A 35 13.99 -0.35 26.00
CA MET A 35 12.86 -0.45 25.07
C MET A 35 12.95 -1.68 24.15
N ARG A 36 14.12 -2.32 24.08
CA ARG A 36 14.26 -3.55 23.29
C ARG A 36 13.71 -4.74 24.08
N PRO A 37 13.17 -5.76 23.40
CA PRO A 37 12.77 -7.00 24.07
C PRO A 37 13.95 -7.58 24.86
N LYS A 38 13.72 -7.94 26.12
CA LYS A 38 14.74 -8.52 26.99
C LYS A 38 15.25 -9.85 26.40
N GLY A 39 16.56 -9.99 26.32
CA GLY A 39 17.17 -11.19 25.73
C GLY A 39 17.20 -11.20 24.21
N PHE A 40 16.88 -10.07 23.54
CA PHE A 40 16.97 -10.01 22.09
C PHE A 40 18.42 -10.17 21.63
N ASP A 41 18.64 -11.20 20.84
CA ASP A 41 19.90 -11.49 20.17
C ASP A 41 19.71 -11.44 18.66
N LYS A 42 20.55 -10.65 17.98
CA LYS A 42 20.43 -10.41 16.54
C LYS A 42 20.61 -11.70 15.73
N GLY A 43 21.51 -12.58 16.13
CA GLY A 43 21.80 -13.81 15.40
C GLY A 43 20.70 -14.86 15.51
N ARG A 44 19.89 -14.79 16.57
CA ARG A 44 18.82 -15.77 16.85
C ARG A 44 17.42 -15.24 16.51
N HIS A 45 17.19 -13.94 16.70
CA HIS A 45 15.83 -13.37 16.66
C HIS A 45 15.59 -12.45 15.47
N ASP A 46 16.65 -12.11 14.69
CA ASP A 46 16.54 -11.37 13.44
C ASP A 46 16.92 -12.27 12.27
N ASN A 47 15.91 -12.87 11.69
CA ASN A 47 16.05 -13.75 10.52
C ASN A 47 15.46 -13.07 9.28
N TYR A 48 15.81 -13.58 8.11
CA TYR A 48 15.20 -13.14 6.87
C TYR A 48 13.68 -13.25 6.94
N MET A 49 12.97 -12.16 6.63
CA MET A 49 11.52 -12.05 6.72
C MET A 49 10.91 -12.43 8.08
N ARG A 50 11.69 -12.41 9.16
CA ARG A 50 11.17 -12.76 10.49
C ARG A 50 11.94 -12.10 11.62
N LEU A 51 11.22 -11.32 12.44
CA LEU A 51 11.72 -10.79 13.71
C LEU A 51 10.95 -11.40 14.87
N ILE A 52 11.66 -11.92 15.87
CA ILE A 52 11.07 -12.63 17.02
C ILE A 52 11.30 -11.79 18.28
N ASN A 53 10.24 -11.65 19.09
CA ASN A 53 10.35 -11.13 20.45
C ASN A 53 10.60 -12.31 21.40
N PRO A 54 11.80 -12.44 22.00
CA PRO A 54 12.14 -13.58 22.87
C PRO A 54 11.37 -13.59 24.20
N GLU A 55 10.83 -12.45 24.66
CA GLU A 55 10.11 -12.38 25.93
C GLU A 55 8.78 -13.15 25.90
N ASN A 56 8.15 -13.23 24.72
CA ASN A 56 6.81 -13.83 24.62
C ASN A 56 6.63 -14.71 23.37
N GLY A 57 7.69 -14.92 22.56
CA GLY A 57 7.65 -15.70 21.34
C GLY A 57 6.87 -15.08 20.17
N ASN A 58 6.32 -13.89 20.35
CA ASN A 58 5.63 -13.18 19.26
C ASN A 58 6.61 -12.77 18.16
N TYR A 59 6.10 -12.71 16.95
CA TYR A 59 6.96 -12.39 15.80
C TYR A 59 6.26 -11.49 14.78
N ILE A 60 7.07 -10.83 13.99
CA ILE A 60 6.70 -10.20 12.73
C ILE A 60 7.19 -11.12 11.63
N LYS A 61 6.30 -11.59 10.75
CA LYS A 61 6.63 -12.34 9.54
C LYS A 61 6.49 -11.46 8.31
N GLY A 62 7.39 -11.61 7.35
CA GLY A 62 7.29 -11.04 6.01
C GLY A 62 6.76 -12.04 5.00
N GLU A 63 6.06 -11.54 3.99
CA GLU A 63 5.62 -12.35 2.85
C GLU A 63 5.47 -11.46 1.62
N ALA A 64 5.90 -11.93 0.45
CA ALA A 64 5.66 -11.24 -0.80
C ALA A 64 4.25 -11.50 -1.31
N ASN A 65 3.74 -10.60 -2.15
CA ASN A 65 2.45 -10.73 -2.79
C ASN A 65 2.28 -12.07 -3.51
N ASN A 66 1.21 -12.77 -3.17
CA ASN A 66 0.71 -13.96 -3.88
C ASN A 66 -0.77 -14.19 -3.51
N ARG A 67 -1.48 -15.02 -4.30
CA ARG A 67 -2.92 -15.32 -4.08
C ARG A 67 -3.23 -16.02 -2.75
N PHE A 68 -2.25 -16.70 -2.15
CA PHE A 68 -2.37 -17.40 -0.88
C PHE A 68 -1.74 -16.64 0.29
N PHE A 69 -1.55 -15.32 0.11
CA PHE A 69 -0.91 -14.47 1.10
C PHE A 69 -1.52 -14.65 2.50
N GLY A 70 -0.68 -14.95 3.47
CA GLY A 70 -1.07 -15.13 4.87
C GLY A 70 -1.78 -16.44 5.20
N THR A 71 -1.99 -17.35 4.24
CA THR A 71 -2.61 -18.66 4.52
C THR A 71 -1.79 -19.49 5.50
N GLY A 72 -2.47 -20.32 6.30
CA GLY A 72 -1.85 -21.19 7.30
C GLY A 72 -1.37 -20.49 8.56
N GLY A 73 -1.47 -19.15 8.64
CA GLY A 73 -1.14 -18.37 9.83
C GLY A 73 -2.37 -17.85 10.57
N ARG A 74 -2.14 -17.39 11.82
CA ARG A 74 -3.09 -16.59 12.60
C ARG A 74 -2.35 -15.36 13.10
N TYR A 75 -2.81 -14.18 12.71
CA TYR A 75 -2.11 -12.93 12.97
C TYR A 75 -3.00 -11.96 13.74
N LYS A 76 -2.43 -11.22 14.67
CA LYS A 76 -3.14 -10.15 15.39
C LYS A 76 -3.52 -9.01 14.44
N ALA A 77 -2.62 -8.68 13.51
CA ALA A 77 -2.88 -7.75 12.42
C ALA A 77 -1.98 -8.07 11.22
N VAL A 78 -2.44 -7.68 10.03
CA VAL A 78 -1.72 -7.82 8.76
C VAL A 78 -1.60 -6.45 8.11
N PHE A 79 -0.38 -6.08 7.73
CA PHE A 79 -0.05 -4.83 7.04
C PHE A 79 0.27 -5.12 5.58
N LEU A 80 -0.44 -4.46 4.66
CA LEU A 80 -0.33 -4.64 3.22
C LEU A 80 0.20 -3.35 2.60
N ASP A 81 1.50 -3.33 2.32
CA ASP A 81 2.17 -2.18 1.73
C ASP A 81 2.04 -2.16 0.21
N GLU A 82 1.86 -0.97 -0.37
CA GLU A 82 1.62 -0.76 -1.80
C GLU A 82 0.47 -1.61 -2.37
N TYR A 83 -0.59 -1.84 -1.58
CA TYR A 83 -1.62 -2.83 -1.88
C TYR A 83 -2.34 -2.60 -3.21
N ALA A 84 -2.57 -1.36 -3.64
CA ALA A 84 -3.13 -1.08 -4.97
C ALA A 84 -2.26 -1.57 -6.15
N LYS A 85 -0.98 -1.86 -5.88
CA LYS A 85 -0.01 -2.35 -6.87
C LYS A 85 0.15 -3.88 -6.86
N TRP A 86 -0.71 -4.60 -6.12
CA TRP A 86 -0.75 -6.07 -6.09
C TRP A 86 -1.58 -6.61 -7.25
N GLN A 87 -1.06 -6.48 -8.46
CA GLN A 87 -1.77 -6.84 -9.68
C GLN A 87 -2.16 -8.32 -9.69
N ASN A 88 -3.40 -8.59 -10.11
CA ASN A 88 -3.97 -9.92 -10.35
C ASN A 88 -4.08 -10.87 -9.13
N THR A 89 -3.72 -10.42 -7.94
CA THR A 89 -3.74 -11.26 -6.70
C THR A 89 -4.30 -10.52 -5.49
N ASP A 90 -4.64 -9.24 -5.64
CA ASP A 90 -5.09 -8.39 -4.54
C ASP A 90 -6.42 -8.86 -3.95
N GLU A 91 -7.36 -9.30 -4.77
CA GLU A 91 -8.65 -9.80 -4.31
C GLU A 91 -8.52 -11.15 -3.60
N GLU A 92 -7.81 -12.12 -4.19
CA GLU A 92 -7.56 -13.43 -3.56
C GLU A 92 -6.75 -13.30 -2.26
N ALA A 93 -5.73 -12.44 -2.24
CA ALA A 93 -4.97 -12.15 -1.03
C ALA A 93 -5.84 -11.53 0.07
N TRP A 94 -6.79 -10.65 -0.29
CA TRP A 94 -7.74 -10.09 0.67
C TRP A 94 -8.68 -11.14 1.25
N GLN A 95 -9.17 -12.04 0.41
CA GLN A 95 -10.06 -13.15 0.80
C GLN A 95 -9.32 -14.14 1.70
N SER A 96 -8.09 -14.54 1.33
CA SER A 96 -7.27 -15.50 2.11
C SER A 96 -6.96 -15.01 3.53
N LEU A 97 -6.93 -13.70 3.75
CA LEU A 97 -6.72 -13.10 5.06
C LEU A 97 -7.97 -13.07 5.95
N SER A 98 -9.15 -13.42 5.44
CA SER A 98 -10.40 -13.30 6.23
C SER A 98 -10.41 -14.21 7.44
N ASP A 99 -9.82 -15.42 7.31
CA ASP A 99 -9.66 -16.36 8.42
C ASP A 99 -8.34 -16.19 9.18
N ALA A 100 -7.37 -15.48 8.58
CA ALA A 100 -6.03 -15.33 9.15
C ALA A 100 -5.92 -14.19 10.16
N THR A 101 -6.74 -13.15 10.04
CA THR A 101 -6.68 -11.97 10.90
C THR A 101 -8.00 -11.20 10.98
N PRO A 102 -8.36 -10.67 12.15
CA PRO A 102 -9.46 -9.70 12.27
C PRO A 102 -9.05 -8.26 11.88
N CYS A 103 -7.77 -7.97 11.71
CA CYS A 103 -7.25 -6.63 11.46
C CYS A 103 -6.37 -6.60 10.22
N LYS A 104 -6.91 -6.03 9.13
CA LYS A 104 -6.22 -5.83 7.86
C LYS A 104 -5.95 -4.33 7.66
N ILE A 105 -4.71 -3.95 7.39
CA ILE A 105 -4.26 -2.56 7.26
C ILE A 105 -3.65 -2.37 5.86
N PRO A 106 -4.45 -2.15 4.82
CA PRO A 106 -3.93 -1.85 3.49
C PRO A 106 -3.50 -0.39 3.39
N VAL A 107 -2.31 -0.16 2.85
CA VAL A 107 -1.73 1.15 2.60
C VAL A 107 -1.27 1.22 1.15
N SER A 108 -1.61 2.29 0.44
CA SER A 108 -1.13 2.51 -0.93
C SER A 108 -1.31 3.95 -1.37
N SER A 109 -0.58 4.35 -2.42
CA SER A 109 -0.92 5.48 -3.28
C SER A 109 -2.09 5.11 -4.22
N ALA A 110 -2.67 6.11 -4.89
CA ALA A 110 -3.75 5.88 -5.84
C ALA A 110 -3.21 5.20 -7.12
N MET A 111 -3.85 4.12 -7.56
CA MET A 111 -3.48 3.40 -8.78
C MET A 111 -4.73 2.92 -9.52
N GLY A 112 -5.39 3.86 -10.21
CA GLY A 112 -6.60 3.55 -10.96
C GLY A 112 -7.76 3.05 -10.08
N ARG A 113 -8.82 2.60 -10.76
CA ARG A 113 -10.07 2.17 -10.12
C ARG A 113 -10.28 0.65 -10.13
N ASN A 114 -9.47 -0.09 -10.87
CA ASN A 114 -9.66 -1.53 -11.08
C ASN A 114 -8.72 -2.36 -10.18
N ASN A 115 -8.83 -2.18 -8.85
CA ASN A 115 -8.10 -2.96 -7.86
C ASN A 115 -8.88 -3.02 -6.54
N GLN A 116 -8.55 -4.00 -5.70
CA GLN A 116 -9.23 -4.23 -4.43
C GLN A 116 -9.08 -3.05 -3.45
N PHE A 117 -7.95 -2.35 -3.44
CA PHE A 117 -7.74 -1.18 -2.60
C PHE A 117 -8.75 -0.06 -2.92
N TYR A 118 -9.01 0.18 -4.21
CA TYR A 118 -10.03 1.14 -4.64
C TYR A 118 -11.43 0.70 -4.23
N LYS A 119 -11.79 -0.56 -4.46
CA LYS A 119 -13.11 -1.14 -4.07
C LYS A 119 -13.36 -0.98 -2.57
N LEU A 120 -12.37 -1.31 -1.72
CA LEU A 120 -12.43 -1.12 -0.27
C LEU A 120 -12.64 0.34 0.10
N ARG A 121 -11.86 1.23 -0.53
CA ARG A 121 -11.95 2.67 -0.26
C ARG A 121 -13.32 3.26 -0.60
N ASN A 122 -13.99 2.77 -1.63
CA ASN A 122 -15.30 3.28 -2.07
C ASN A 122 -16.49 2.51 -1.47
N GLY A 123 -16.25 1.51 -0.62
CA GLY A 123 -17.29 0.73 0.04
C GLY A 123 -17.89 -0.38 -0.84
N GLU A 124 -17.25 -0.68 -1.98
CA GLU A 124 -17.71 -1.72 -2.91
C GLU A 124 -17.32 -3.13 -2.44
N ALA A 125 -16.40 -3.25 -1.50
CA ALA A 125 -15.89 -4.51 -0.95
C ALA A 125 -16.00 -4.59 0.58
N GLY A 126 -17.08 -4.05 1.14
CA GLY A 126 -17.35 -4.04 2.57
C GLY A 126 -16.89 -2.77 3.28
N TYR A 127 -17.20 -2.69 4.59
CA TYR A 127 -16.84 -1.55 5.42
C TYR A 127 -15.39 -1.63 5.88
N ILE A 128 -14.68 -0.51 5.77
CA ILE A 128 -13.33 -0.32 6.28
C ILE A 128 -13.16 1.13 6.76
N GLU A 129 -12.50 1.34 7.88
CA GLU A 129 -12.08 2.69 8.27
C GLU A 129 -11.04 3.24 7.29
N LYS A 130 -11.19 4.51 6.93
CA LYS A 130 -10.42 5.14 5.85
C LYS A 130 -9.69 6.36 6.35
N THR A 131 -8.38 6.36 6.15
CA THR A 131 -7.54 7.54 6.38
C THR A 131 -6.95 8.02 5.05
N LYS A 132 -7.13 9.30 4.74
CA LYS A 132 -6.48 9.95 3.59
C LYS A 132 -5.39 10.89 4.09
N ILE A 133 -4.13 10.57 3.81
CA ILE A 133 -2.96 11.40 4.13
C ILE A 133 -2.60 12.21 2.88
N HIS A 134 -3.22 13.37 2.73
CA HIS A 134 -2.98 14.27 1.61
C HIS A 134 -1.88 15.28 1.95
N TRP A 135 -1.06 15.68 1.00
CA TRP A 135 0.06 16.60 1.19
C TRP A 135 -0.34 17.92 1.89
N LYS A 136 -1.54 18.44 1.64
CA LYS A 136 -2.08 19.65 2.29
C LYS A 136 -2.19 19.55 3.82
N LYS A 137 -2.15 18.33 4.38
CA LYS A 137 -2.15 18.10 5.83
C LYS A 137 -0.74 18.07 6.41
N HIS A 138 0.28 18.04 5.58
CA HIS A 138 1.66 18.00 6.03
C HIS A 138 2.15 19.41 6.38
N PRO A 139 2.68 19.67 7.58
CA PRO A 139 3.00 21.01 8.06
C PRO A 139 4.10 21.74 7.26
N LEU A 140 4.97 20.99 6.58
CA LEU A 140 6.08 21.55 5.80
C LEU A 140 5.84 21.53 4.28
N LYS A 141 4.61 21.22 3.83
CA LYS A 141 4.27 21.19 2.40
C LYS A 141 3.27 22.26 2.06
N ASP A 142 3.68 23.24 1.26
CA ASP A 142 2.89 24.35 0.79
C ASP A 142 2.67 24.36 -0.73
N LYS A 143 2.11 25.42 -1.26
CA LYS A 143 1.91 25.60 -2.71
C LYS A 143 3.26 25.70 -3.46
N THR A 144 4.30 26.23 -2.85
CA THR A 144 5.64 26.31 -3.44
C THR A 144 6.22 24.92 -3.63
N TRP A 145 6.14 24.09 -2.59
CA TRP A 145 6.51 22.66 -2.67
C TRP A 145 5.69 21.94 -3.77
N TYR A 146 4.37 22.11 -3.80
CA TYR A 146 3.51 21.47 -4.79
C TYR A 146 3.87 21.88 -6.23
N ASN A 147 4.13 23.16 -6.48
CA ASN A 147 4.53 23.66 -7.80
C ASN A 147 5.91 23.09 -8.23
N ALA A 148 6.82 22.88 -7.30
CA ALA A 148 8.10 22.22 -7.58
C ALA A 148 7.89 20.74 -7.95
N GLU A 149 7.03 20.02 -7.20
CA GLU A 149 6.67 18.64 -7.52
C GLU A 149 6.01 18.51 -8.91
N LYS A 150 5.08 19.42 -9.24
CA LYS A 150 4.41 19.46 -10.54
C LYS A 150 5.37 19.64 -11.72
N LYS A 151 6.47 20.38 -11.54
CA LYS A 151 7.48 20.58 -12.58
C LYS A 151 8.35 19.34 -12.82
N ARG A 152 8.58 18.51 -11.80
CA ARG A 152 9.51 17.38 -11.89
C ARG A 152 8.84 16.02 -12.13
N ARG A 153 7.53 15.93 -11.95
CA ARG A 153 6.77 14.67 -12.06
C ARG A 153 5.94 14.63 -13.34
N SER A 154 5.69 13.41 -13.84
CA SER A 154 4.66 13.23 -14.85
C SER A 154 3.27 13.54 -14.28
N PRO A 155 2.28 13.93 -15.11
CA PRO A 155 0.91 14.14 -14.65
C PRO A 155 0.32 12.93 -13.91
N GLN A 156 0.63 11.71 -14.34
CA GLN A 156 0.16 10.47 -13.73
C GLN A 156 0.81 10.23 -12.37
N ASP A 157 2.13 10.43 -12.27
CA ASP A 157 2.85 10.30 -11.00
C ASP A 157 2.39 11.35 -9.98
N LEU A 158 2.14 12.58 -10.44
CA LEU A 158 1.56 13.63 -9.60
C LEU A 158 0.17 13.24 -9.08
N ALA A 159 -0.70 12.77 -9.98
CA ALA A 159 -2.05 12.32 -9.64
C ALA A 159 -2.03 11.14 -8.65
N SER A 160 -1.16 10.16 -8.86
CA SER A 160 -1.03 8.98 -8.01
C SER A 160 -0.47 9.32 -6.62
N GLU A 161 0.70 9.94 -6.58
CA GLU A 161 1.50 10.05 -5.35
C GLU A 161 1.21 11.33 -4.55
N ILE A 162 0.69 12.37 -5.19
CA ILE A 162 0.49 13.69 -4.57
C ILE A 162 -0.99 14.03 -4.41
N ASP A 163 -1.76 13.97 -5.52
CA ASP A 163 -3.15 14.43 -5.54
C ASP A 163 -4.14 13.37 -5.06
N ILE A 164 -3.72 12.11 -5.04
CA ILE A 164 -4.56 10.95 -4.70
C ILE A 164 -5.78 10.89 -5.64
N ASP A 165 -5.53 11.08 -6.92
CA ASP A 165 -6.53 11.00 -7.98
C ASP A 165 -6.47 9.63 -8.67
N TYR A 166 -7.47 8.80 -8.39
CA TYR A 166 -7.56 7.46 -8.96
C TYR A 166 -7.85 7.44 -10.46
N THR A 167 -8.46 8.49 -10.99
CA THR A 167 -8.79 8.56 -12.42
C THR A 167 -7.58 8.95 -13.25
N ALA A 168 -6.85 9.96 -12.83
CA ALA A 168 -5.68 10.47 -13.54
C ALA A 168 -4.41 9.64 -13.28
N SER A 169 -4.42 8.72 -12.31
CA SER A 169 -3.27 7.86 -11.96
C SER A 169 -3.04 6.68 -12.91
N ILE A 170 -3.87 6.48 -13.93
CA ILE A 170 -3.72 5.40 -14.92
C ILE A 170 -2.91 5.89 -16.12
N SER A 171 -1.86 5.15 -16.48
CA SER A 171 -0.97 5.53 -17.60
C SER A 171 -1.51 5.17 -18.99
N ASN A 172 -2.31 4.11 -19.12
CA ASN A 172 -2.80 3.62 -20.41
C ASN A 172 -4.32 3.70 -20.46
N LYS A 173 -4.84 4.90 -20.70
CA LYS A 173 -6.26 5.06 -21.04
C LYS A 173 -6.41 4.81 -22.54
N ALA A 174 -7.25 3.84 -22.91
CA ALA A 174 -7.64 3.63 -24.30
C ALA A 174 -8.39 4.87 -24.85
N TYR A 175 -9.05 5.62 -23.95
CA TYR A 175 -9.75 6.87 -24.24
C TYR A 175 -9.40 7.93 -23.19
N GLU A 176 -9.45 9.21 -23.57
CA GLU A 176 -9.39 10.32 -22.63
C GLU A 176 -10.56 10.23 -21.61
N SER A 177 -10.36 10.80 -20.43
CA SER A 177 -11.45 10.84 -19.44
C SER A 177 -12.64 11.60 -20.04
N PHE A 178 -13.78 10.91 -20.10
CA PHE A 178 -15.02 11.51 -20.58
C PHE A 178 -15.39 12.70 -19.68
N ASN A 179 -15.63 13.84 -20.31
CA ASN A 179 -16.16 15.02 -19.66
C ASN A 179 -17.44 15.43 -20.39
N TYR A 180 -18.57 15.40 -19.69
CA TYR A 180 -19.88 15.68 -20.26
C TYR A 180 -19.93 17.02 -21.00
N SER A 181 -19.37 18.07 -20.41
CA SER A 181 -19.40 19.43 -20.98
C SER A 181 -18.54 19.61 -22.24
N THR A 182 -17.57 18.74 -22.46
CA THR A 182 -16.66 18.83 -23.63
C THR A 182 -16.88 17.73 -24.66
N HIS A 183 -17.50 16.62 -24.26
CA HIS A 183 -17.68 15.45 -25.14
C HIS A 183 -19.14 15.17 -25.50
N VAL A 184 -20.10 15.86 -24.90
CA VAL A 184 -21.51 15.81 -25.27
C VAL A 184 -21.85 17.09 -26.02
N THR A 185 -22.19 16.96 -27.28
CA THR A 185 -22.75 18.04 -28.08
C THR A 185 -24.25 17.79 -28.23
N ASP A 186 -25.07 18.84 -28.28
CA ASP A 186 -26.52 18.75 -28.51
C ASP A 186 -26.88 18.37 -29.97
N GLN A 187 -25.95 17.70 -30.68
CA GLN A 187 -26.20 17.19 -32.01
C GLN A 187 -26.85 15.81 -31.92
N ASP A 188 -28.01 15.67 -32.50
CA ASP A 188 -28.69 14.39 -32.71
C ASP A 188 -27.79 13.43 -33.48
N ILE A 189 -27.51 12.27 -32.90
CA ILE A 189 -26.80 11.19 -33.58
C ILE A 189 -27.82 10.51 -34.50
N TYR A 190 -27.78 10.80 -35.79
CA TYR A 190 -28.49 10.02 -36.79
C TYR A 190 -27.77 8.70 -37.02
N ILE A 191 -28.34 7.60 -36.56
CA ILE A 191 -27.92 6.26 -36.96
C ILE A 191 -28.61 5.98 -38.27
N SER A 192 -27.86 5.97 -39.38
CA SER A 192 -28.38 5.45 -40.65
C SER A 192 -28.55 3.94 -40.56
N GLU A 193 -29.75 3.43 -40.83
CA GLU A 193 -30.04 2.01 -41.00
C GLU A 193 -29.21 1.37 -42.13
#